data_159e37db3dee47525dc4bd599dd259ef
#
_entry.id   159e37db3dee47525dc4bd599dd259ef
#
_cell.length_a   1.000
_cell.length_b   1.000
_cell.length_c   1.000
_cell.angle_alpha   90.00
_cell.angle_beta   90.00
_cell.angle_gamma   90.00
#
_symmetry.space_group_name_H-M   'P 1'
#
loop_
_entity.id
_entity.type
_entity.pdbx_description
1 polymer ?
#
loop_
_entity_poly.entity_id
_entity_poly.type
_entity_poly.pdbx_seq_one_letter_code
_entity_poly.pdbx_strand_id
1 'polypeptide(L)'
;MEFPLLSLLGLATGLSMDCAAVAAVRGLSSPRLRWRNVLWMSGMFGGFQALMPVLGFLLGASLGPLVERWDHWIAFLLLGGIGGKMLHEALHGEEDESETADPFRWGILFGLAVATSIDSFAAGIVLPMLGAPLLFSVALIGATAFAFTAFGLWAGGRFGGIFGRRLDALGGVVLIGLAVKTLVEHL
;
A
#
# COMPACT_ATOMS: atom_id res chain seq x y z
N MET A 1 2.44 -18.75 -26.92
CA MET A 1 2.06 -18.68 -25.50
C MET A 1 1.27 -17.40 -25.35
N GLU A 2 -0.04 -17.52 -25.15
CA GLU A 2 -0.88 -16.35 -24.92
C GLU A 2 -0.57 -15.83 -23.51
N PHE A 3 -0.14 -14.60 -23.47
CA PHE A 3 0.18 -13.91 -22.24
C PHE A 3 -1.13 -13.69 -21.42
N PRO A 4 -1.22 -14.14 -20.15
CA PRO A 4 -2.46 -14.03 -19.37
C PRO A 4 -2.65 -12.59 -18.87
N LEU A 5 -3.02 -11.69 -19.78
CA LEU A 5 -3.27 -10.27 -19.46
C LEU A 5 -4.28 -10.12 -18.32
N LEU A 6 -5.29 -10.98 -18.26
CA LEU A 6 -6.31 -10.96 -17.21
C LEU A 6 -5.70 -11.27 -15.83
N SER A 7 -4.81 -12.25 -15.77
CA SER A 7 -4.11 -12.58 -14.51
C SER A 7 -3.20 -11.45 -14.04
N LEU A 8 -2.51 -10.79 -14.98
CA LEU A 8 -1.67 -9.65 -14.66
C LEU A 8 -2.49 -8.43 -14.20
N LEU A 9 -3.63 -8.17 -14.84
CA LEU A 9 -4.56 -7.12 -14.41
C LEU A 9 -5.12 -7.40 -13.02
N GLY A 10 -5.48 -8.67 -12.74
CA GLY A 10 -5.91 -9.10 -11.41
C GLY A 10 -4.84 -8.88 -10.36
N LEU A 11 -3.60 -9.28 -10.65
CA LEU A 11 -2.45 -9.06 -9.78
C LEU A 11 -2.20 -7.57 -9.54
N ALA A 12 -2.11 -6.76 -10.60
CA ALA A 12 -1.89 -5.32 -10.49
C ALA A 12 -2.99 -4.62 -9.69
N THR A 13 -4.24 -5.02 -9.87
CA THR A 13 -5.38 -4.50 -9.11
C THR A 13 -5.28 -4.89 -7.64
N GLY A 14 -4.99 -6.15 -7.34
CA GLY A 14 -4.81 -6.66 -5.98
C GLY A 14 -3.73 -5.89 -5.22
N LEU A 15 -2.54 -5.79 -5.82
CA LEU A 15 -1.40 -5.05 -5.27
C LEU A 15 -1.68 -3.54 -5.07
N SER A 16 -2.60 -2.97 -5.84
CA SER A 16 -2.93 -1.55 -5.76
C SER A 16 -3.99 -1.23 -4.69
N MET A 17 -4.68 -2.23 -4.15
CA MET A 17 -5.72 -2.01 -3.15
C MET A 17 -5.15 -1.45 -1.84
N ASP A 18 -3.96 -1.87 -1.43
CA ASP A 18 -3.28 -1.37 -0.23
C ASP A 18 -2.95 0.12 -0.39
N CYS A 19 -2.45 0.50 -1.56
CA CYS A 19 -2.19 1.90 -1.90
C CYS A 19 -3.48 2.74 -1.83
N ALA A 20 -4.59 2.20 -2.34
CA ALA A 20 -5.89 2.88 -2.29
C ALA A 20 -6.41 3.04 -0.85
N ALA A 21 -6.27 1.99 -0.02
CA ALA A 21 -6.70 2.02 1.38
C ALA A 21 -5.93 3.08 2.18
N VAL A 22 -4.60 3.06 2.10
CA VAL A 22 -3.74 4.06 2.77
C VAL A 22 -4.02 5.47 2.24
N ALA A 23 -4.20 5.61 0.93
CA ALA A 23 -4.52 6.90 0.31
C ALA A 23 -5.90 7.42 0.76
N ALA A 24 -6.90 6.55 0.89
CA ALA A 24 -8.21 6.93 1.39
C ALA A 24 -8.13 7.50 2.82
N VAL A 25 -7.40 6.84 3.72
CA VAL A 25 -7.16 7.32 5.08
C VAL A 25 -6.49 8.70 5.08
N ARG A 26 -5.45 8.90 4.25
CA ARG A 26 -4.79 10.22 4.13
C ARG A 26 -5.71 11.27 3.53
N GLY A 27 -6.57 10.88 2.61
CA GLY A 27 -7.61 11.75 2.07
C GLY A 27 -8.62 12.20 3.13
N LEU A 28 -9.03 11.29 4.03
CA LEU A 28 -9.94 11.57 5.16
C LEU A 28 -9.38 12.64 6.09
N SER A 29 -8.08 12.57 6.40
CA SER A 29 -7.38 13.52 7.28
C SER A 29 -7.06 14.86 6.61
N SER A 30 -7.42 15.05 5.33
CA SER A 30 -7.06 16.25 4.55
C SER A 30 -8.26 16.90 3.87
N PRO A 31 -8.99 17.78 4.57
CA PRO A 31 -10.22 18.40 4.04
C PRO A 31 -10.02 19.28 2.79
N ARG A 32 -8.78 19.66 2.48
CA ARG A 32 -8.40 20.42 1.29
C ARG A 32 -7.27 19.75 0.54
N LEU A 33 -7.61 18.71 -0.24
CA LEU A 33 -6.66 18.05 -1.12
C LEU A 33 -6.11 19.03 -2.18
N ARG A 34 -4.82 19.32 -2.09
CA ARG A 34 -4.11 20.06 -3.15
C ARG A 34 -3.75 19.07 -4.25
N TRP A 35 -3.96 19.42 -5.50
CA TRP A 35 -3.60 18.63 -6.68
C TRP A 35 -2.13 18.16 -6.65
N ARG A 36 -1.25 19.02 -6.14
CA ARG A 36 0.16 18.70 -5.95
C ARG A 36 0.38 17.53 -5.00
N ASN A 37 -0.38 17.45 -3.91
CA ASN A 37 -0.27 16.36 -2.94
C ASN A 37 -0.77 15.03 -3.52
N VAL A 38 -1.84 15.09 -4.33
CA VAL A 38 -2.36 13.91 -5.04
C VAL A 38 -1.30 13.37 -6.00
N LEU A 39 -0.75 14.22 -6.86
CA LEU A 39 0.28 13.82 -7.82
C LEU A 39 1.55 13.31 -7.12
N TRP A 40 1.94 13.96 -6.03
CA TRP A 40 3.14 13.59 -5.28
C TRP A 40 3.00 12.22 -4.61
N MET A 41 1.92 12.00 -3.87
CA MET A 41 1.67 10.72 -3.21
C MET A 41 1.45 9.61 -4.23
N SER A 42 0.63 9.84 -5.26
CA SER A 42 0.38 8.85 -6.31
C SER A 42 1.67 8.51 -7.09
N GLY A 43 2.52 9.50 -7.35
CA GLY A 43 3.83 9.29 -7.98
C GLY A 43 4.77 8.46 -7.13
N MET A 44 4.82 8.71 -5.82
CA MET A 44 5.60 7.90 -4.89
C MET A 44 5.10 6.46 -4.83
N PHE A 45 3.82 6.27 -4.56
CA PHE A 45 3.26 4.92 -4.42
C PHE A 45 3.36 4.14 -5.73
N GLY A 46 2.98 4.74 -6.86
CA GLY A 46 3.14 4.11 -8.17
C GLY A 46 4.59 3.83 -8.54
N GLY A 47 5.51 4.74 -8.20
CA GLY A 47 6.94 4.57 -8.43
C GLY A 47 7.55 3.42 -7.61
N PHE A 48 7.23 3.34 -6.31
CA PHE A 48 7.68 2.23 -5.47
C PHE A 48 7.04 0.91 -5.90
N GLN A 49 5.76 0.93 -6.25
CA GLN A 49 5.04 -0.24 -6.73
C GLN A 49 5.58 -0.77 -8.07
N ALA A 50 6.17 0.11 -8.90
CA ALA A 50 6.89 -0.27 -10.11
C ALA A 50 8.33 -0.72 -9.83
N LEU A 51 9.02 -0.06 -8.91
CA LEU A 51 10.42 -0.35 -8.59
C LEU A 51 10.60 -1.69 -7.88
N MET A 52 9.72 -2.00 -6.93
CA MET A 52 9.83 -3.20 -6.10
C MET A 52 9.77 -4.53 -6.89
N PRO A 53 8.89 -4.72 -7.90
CA PRO A 53 8.94 -5.91 -8.72
C PRO A 53 10.23 -6.05 -9.52
N VAL A 54 10.86 -4.93 -9.93
CA VAL A 54 12.16 -4.98 -10.60
C VAL A 54 13.22 -5.49 -9.64
N LEU A 55 13.23 -5.00 -8.41
CA LEU A 55 14.15 -5.47 -7.37
C LEU A 55 13.89 -6.94 -7.04
N GLY A 56 12.63 -7.33 -6.90
CA GLY A 56 12.22 -8.71 -6.67
C GLY A 56 12.69 -9.66 -7.79
N PHE A 57 12.54 -9.24 -9.03
CA PHE A 57 13.02 -10.00 -10.20
C PHE A 57 14.55 -10.16 -10.18
N LEU A 58 15.30 -9.08 -9.93
CA LEU A 58 16.76 -9.12 -9.93
C LEU A 58 17.33 -9.94 -8.76
N LEU A 59 16.67 -9.89 -7.62
CA LEU A 59 17.13 -10.55 -6.39
C LEU A 59 16.47 -11.91 -6.17
N GLY A 60 15.42 -12.22 -6.91
CA GLY A 60 14.60 -13.42 -6.71
C GLY A 60 15.39 -14.72 -6.82
N ALA A 61 16.35 -14.79 -7.72
CA ALA A 61 17.21 -15.96 -7.86
C ALA A 61 18.07 -16.25 -6.61
N SER A 62 18.43 -15.20 -5.84
CA SER A 62 19.30 -15.30 -4.68
C SER A 62 18.55 -15.27 -3.35
N LEU A 63 17.43 -14.55 -3.28
CA LEU A 63 16.72 -14.25 -2.04
C LEU A 63 15.30 -14.85 -1.98
N GLY A 64 14.81 -15.47 -3.05
CA GLY A 64 13.46 -16.04 -3.11
C GLY A 64 13.10 -16.88 -1.89
N PRO A 65 13.91 -17.89 -1.50
CA PRO A 65 13.62 -18.74 -0.34
C PRO A 65 13.64 -18.01 1.01
N LEU A 66 14.37 -16.90 1.10
CA LEU A 66 14.42 -16.09 2.31
C LEU A 66 13.20 -15.18 2.43
N VAL A 67 12.77 -14.58 1.31
CA VAL A 67 11.58 -13.73 1.26
C VAL A 67 10.33 -14.54 1.57
N GLU A 68 10.14 -15.69 0.91
CA GLU A 68 9.01 -16.59 1.18
C GLU A 68 8.91 -17.03 2.64
N ARG A 69 10.05 -17.08 3.35
CA ARG A 69 10.08 -17.47 4.76
C ARG A 69 9.70 -16.35 5.72
N TRP A 70 9.91 -15.09 5.36
CA TRP A 70 9.80 -13.94 6.25
C TRP A 70 8.73 -12.90 5.81
N ASP A 71 8.16 -13.02 4.63
CA ASP A 71 7.21 -12.05 4.07
C ASP A 71 6.00 -11.84 4.97
N HIS A 72 5.41 -12.94 5.49
CA HIS A 72 4.27 -12.90 6.40
C HIS A 72 4.59 -12.23 7.75
N TRP A 73 5.81 -12.42 8.28
CA TRP A 73 6.24 -11.74 9.50
C TRP A 73 6.44 -10.25 9.29
N ILE A 74 7.03 -9.88 8.17
CA ILE A 74 7.24 -8.47 7.79
C ILE A 74 5.88 -7.80 7.57
N ALA A 75 4.99 -8.43 6.82
CA ALA A 75 3.63 -7.94 6.60
C ALA A 75 2.85 -7.80 7.93
N PHE A 76 2.91 -8.80 8.81
CA PHE A 76 2.26 -8.76 10.12
C PHE A 76 2.76 -7.59 10.98
N LEU A 77 4.08 -7.41 11.08
CA LEU A 77 4.67 -6.33 11.89
C LEU A 77 4.32 -4.95 11.34
N LEU A 78 4.35 -4.79 10.01
CA LEU A 78 4.03 -3.50 9.36
C LEU A 78 2.55 -3.16 9.46
N LEU A 79 1.67 -4.08 9.03
CA LEU A 79 0.23 -3.85 9.08
C LEU A 79 -0.28 -3.78 10.53
N GLY A 80 0.23 -4.64 11.40
CA GLY A 80 -0.10 -4.63 12.83
C GLY A 80 0.37 -3.34 13.52
N GLY A 81 1.58 -2.87 13.20
CA GLY A 81 2.13 -1.62 13.72
C GLY A 81 1.34 -0.39 13.28
N ILE A 82 1.03 -0.29 11.98
CA ILE A 82 0.24 0.82 11.42
C ILE A 82 -1.20 0.77 11.96
N GLY A 83 -1.84 -0.40 11.91
CA GLY A 83 -3.20 -0.58 12.41
C GLY A 83 -3.31 -0.36 13.92
N GLY A 84 -2.32 -0.81 14.69
CA GLY A 84 -2.23 -0.58 16.13
C GLY A 84 -2.09 0.90 16.47
N LYS A 85 -1.25 1.62 15.75
CA LYS A 85 -1.10 3.07 15.90
C LYS A 85 -2.40 3.81 15.60
N MET A 86 -3.05 3.51 14.47
CA MET A 86 -4.34 4.11 14.10
C MET A 86 -5.43 3.84 15.14
N LEU A 87 -5.48 2.62 15.67
CA LEU A 87 -6.44 2.27 16.69
C LEU A 87 -6.15 2.98 18.01
N HIS A 88 -4.89 3.10 18.40
CA HIS A 88 -4.47 3.81 19.60
C HIS A 88 -4.86 5.30 19.53
N GLU A 89 -4.56 5.97 18.41
CA GLU A 89 -4.92 7.37 18.15
C GLU A 89 -6.45 7.57 18.17
N ALA A 90 -7.21 6.63 17.58
CA ALA A 90 -8.66 6.71 17.55
C ALA A 90 -9.31 6.52 18.95
N LEU A 91 -8.72 5.67 19.81
CA LEU A 91 -9.28 5.37 21.14
C LEU A 91 -8.90 6.41 22.21
N HIS A 92 -7.65 6.90 22.20
CA HIS A 92 -7.15 7.75 23.27
C HIS A 92 -7.38 9.24 23.03
N GLY A 93 -7.75 9.62 21.80
CA GLY A 93 -8.11 11.00 21.50
C GLY A 93 -6.97 11.99 21.72
N GLU A 94 -5.74 11.46 21.80
CA GLU A 94 -4.57 12.32 21.91
C GLU A 94 -4.52 13.19 20.65
N GLU A 95 -4.83 14.46 20.86
CA GLU A 95 -4.41 15.54 19.99
C GLU A 95 -2.87 15.56 20.06
N ASP A 96 -2.25 14.53 19.46
CA ASP A 96 -0.81 14.55 19.29
C ASP A 96 -0.46 15.85 18.57
N GLU A 97 0.58 16.51 19.00
CA GLU A 97 1.20 17.64 18.29
C GLU A 97 1.51 17.30 16.82
N SER A 98 1.30 16.05 16.41
CA SER A 98 1.28 15.58 15.02
C SER A 98 0.05 16.02 14.22
N GLU A 99 -1.04 16.56 14.83
CA GLU A 99 -2.13 17.21 14.06
C GLU A 99 -1.63 18.47 13.34
N THR A 100 -0.50 19.04 13.77
CA THR A 100 0.20 20.09 13.02
C THR A 100 1.17 19.53 11.99
N ALA A 101 1.48 18.24 12.00
CA ALA A 101 2.36 17.63 11.01
C ALA A 101 1.58 17.41 9.72
N ASP A 102 2.05 18.04 8.64
CA ASP A 102 1.51 17.87 7.29
C ASP A 102 1.33 16.36 6.99
N PRO A 103 0.08 15.88 6.75
CA PRO A 103 -0.20 14.48 6.42
C PRO A 103 0.60 13.97 5.21
N PHE A 104 1.11 14.89 4.39
CA PHE A 104 1.92 14.65 3.21
C PHE A 104 3.42 14.85 3.46
N ARG A 105 3.86 14.82 4.73
CA ARG A 105 5.28 14.91 5.07
C ARG A 105 6.06 13.78 4.40
N TRP A 106 7.16 14.13 3.72
CA TRP A 106 8.00 13.22 2.95
C TRP A 106 8.34 11.91 3.65
N GLY A 107 8.83 11.96 4.89
CA GLY A 107 9.25 10.76 5.63
C GLY A 107 8.10 9.77 5.90
N ILE A 108 6.89 10.28 6.16
CA ILE A 108 5.71 9.45 6.38
C ILE A 108 5.28 8.80 5.07
N LEU A 109 5.19 9.56 3.98
CA LEU A 109 4.83 9.04 2.67
C LEU A 109 5.83 8.00 2.15
N PHE A 110 7.12 8.25 2.36
CA PHE A 110 8.17 7.31 2.00
C PHE A 110 8.01 5.97 2.75
N GLY A 111 7.84 6.02 4.08
CA GLY A 111 7.63 4.83 4.89
C GLY A 111 6.39 4.03 4.46
N LEU A 112 5.28 4.72 4.20
CA LEU A 112 4.05 4.09 3.71
C LEU A 112 4.22 3.51 2.31
N ALA A 113 4.90 4.21 1.39
CA ALA A 113 5.15 3.71 0.04
C ALA A 113 6.02 2.45 0.05
N VAL A 114 7.06 2.41 0.88
CA VAL A 114 7.87 1.20 1.07
C VAL A 114 7.01 0.08 1.66
N ALA A 115 6.26 0.35 2.72
CA ALA A 115 5.45 -0.65 3.41
C ALA A 115 4.42 -1.30 2.49
N THR A 116 3.71 -0.50 1.67
CA THR A 116 2.70 -0.99 0.73
C THR A 116 3.28 -1.65 -0.52
N SER A 117 4.59 -1.60 -0.72
CA SER A 117 5.23 -2.15 -1.93
C SER A 117 6.00 -3.47 -1.67
N ILE A 118 5.99 -3.98 -0.44
CA ILE A 118 6.69 -5.22 -0.09
C ILE A 118 6.08 -6.42 -0.81
N ASP A 119 4.78 -6.47 -0.93
CA ASP A 119 4.05 -7.49 -1.69
C ASP A 119 4.39 -7.45 -3.18
N SER A 120 4.60 -6.25 -3.74
CA SER A 120 5.07 -6.08 -5.12
C SER A 120 6.50 -6.57 -5.33
N PHE A 121 7.34 -6.51 -4.30
CA PHE A 121 8.65 -7.14 -4.34
C PHE A 121 8.53 -8.66 -4.46
N ALA A 122 7.68 -9.29 -3.65
CA ALA A 122 7.39 -10.72 -3.73
C ALA A 122 6.78 -11.11 -5.09
N ALA A 123 5.84 -10.30 -5.60
CA ALA A 123 5.27 -10.49 -6.94
C ALA A 123 6.34 -10.46 -8.04
N GLY A 124 7.36 -9.61 -7.90
CA GLY A 124 8.49 -9.53 -8.83
C GLY A 124 9.28 -10.84 -8.95
N ILE A 125 9.38 -11.61 -7.88
CA ILE A 125 10.03 -12.94 -7.89
C ILE A 125 9.22 -13.94 -8.72
N VAL A 126 7.89 -13.82 -8.68
CA VAL A 126 6.96 -14.75 -9.35
C VAL A 126 6.66 -14.35 -10.80
N LEU A 127 6.81 -13.07 -11.17
CA LEU A 127 6.54 -12.55 -12.51
C LEU A 127 7.15 -13.36 -13.66
N PRO A 128 8.40 -13.88 -13.57
CA PRO A 128 8.98 -14.72 -14.63
C PRO A 128 8.19 -16.00 -14.90
N MET A 129 7.57 -16.56 -13.85
CA MET A 129 6.78 -17.80 -13.97
C MET A 129 5.47 -17.58 -14.73
N LEU A 130 4.96 -16.34 -14.75
CA LEU A 130 3.78 -15.95 -15.51
C LEU A 130 4.06 -15.73 -17.00
N GLY A 131 5.33 -15.79 -17.43
CA GLY A 131 5.72 -15.54 -18.83
C GLY A 131 5.48 -14.11 -19.30
N ALA A 132 5.25 -13.19 -18.38
CA ALA A 132 4.92 -11.79 -18.65
C ALA A 132 6.18 -10.97 -18.94
N PRO A 133 6.19 -10.07 -19.96
CA PRO A 133 7.29 -9.14 -20.15
C PRO A 133 7.43 -8.26 -18.92
N LEU A 134 8.60 -8.29 -18.27
CA LEU A 134 8.85 -7.57 -17.03
C LEU A 134 8.49 -6.08 -17.13
N LEU A 135 8.96 -5.41 -18.18
CA LEU A 135 8.73 -3.98 -18.37
C LEU A 135 7.25 -3.62 -18.47
N PHE A 136 6.47 -4.44 -19.19
CA PHE A 136 5.02 -4.25 -19.32
C PHE A 136 4.32 -4.47 -17.96
N SER A 137 4.69 -5.53 -17.26
CA SER A 137 4.12 -5.87 -15.94
C SER A 137 4.37 -4.75 -14.92
N VAL A 138 5.60 -4.27 -14.84
CA VAL A 138 6.03 -3.19 -13.95
C VAL A 138 5.31 -1.88 -14.27
N ALA A 139 5.21 -1.52 -15.55
CA ALA A 139 4.50 -0.32 -15.97
C ALA A 139 2.99 -0.40 -15.64
N LEU A 140 2.38 -1.57 -15.84
CA LEU A 140 0.98 -1.79 -15.50
C LEU A 140 0.73 -1.69 -13.99
N ILE A 141 1.56 -2.37 -13.17
CA ILE A 141 1.47 -2.35 -11.71
C ILE A 141 1.62 -0.91 -11.19
N GLY A 142 2.65 -0.19 -11.65
CA GLY A 142 2.89 1.19 -11.24
C GLY A 142 1.76 2.15 -11.65
N ALA A 143 1.26 2.03 -12.89
CA ALA A 143 0.15 2.86 -13.37
C ALA A 143 -1.15 2.58 -12.62
N THR A 144 -1.44 1.31 -12.33
CA THR A 144 -2.61 0.91 -11.56
C THR A 144 -2.52 1.44 -10.14
N ALA A 145 -1.38 1.29 -9.47
CA ALA A 145 -1.15 1.82 -8.13
C ALA A 145 -1.26 3.36 -8.08
N PHE A 146 -0.73 4.05 -9.08
CA PHE A 146 -0.90 5.50 -9.22
C PHE A 146 -2.38 5.89 -9.30
N ALA A 147 -3.15 5.23 -10.17
CA ALA A 147 -4.56 5.51 -10.36
C ALA A 147 -5.39 5.21 -9.09
N PHE A 148 -5.12 4.08 -8.45
CA PHE A 148 -5.80 3.67 -7.21
C PHE A 148 -5.45 4.59 -6.04
N THR A 149 -4.21 5.05 -5.93
CA THR A 149 -3.80 6.05 -4.92
C THR A 149 -4.52 7.38 -5.15
N ALA A 150 -4.56 7.87 -6.39
CA ALA A 150 -5.27 9.10 -6.72
C ALA A 150 -6.77 8.99 -6.42
N PHE A 151 -7.38 7.87 -6.78
CA PHE A 151 -8.78 7.58 -6.49
C PHE A 151 -9.04 7.49 -4.97
N GLY A 152 -8.20 6.79 -4.23
CA GLY A 152 -8.29 6.66 -2.77
C GLY A 152 -8.23 8.02 -2.07
N LEU A 153 -7.26 8.86 -2.44
CA LEU A 153 -7.16 10.23 -1.91
C LEU A 153 -8.42 11.06 -2.22
N TRP A 154 -8.91 11.00 -3.45
CA TRP A 154 -10.11 11.71 -3.84
C TRP A 154 -11.34 11.23 -3.07
N ALA A 155 -11.54 9.92 -2.99
CA ALA A 155 -12.65 9.31 -2.26
C ALA A 155 -12.58 9.66 -0.77
N GLY A 156 -11.40 9.48 -0.14
CA GLY A 156 -11.17 9.84 1.26
C GLY A 156 -11.47 11.31 1.54
N GLY A 157 -10.95 12.22 0.71
CA GLY A 157 -11.18 13.66 0.88
C GLY A 157 -12.65 14.07 0.70
N ARG A 158 -13.41 13.34 -0.11
CA ARG A 158 -14.84 13.63 -0.31
C ARG A 158 -15.71 13.11 0.85
N PHE A 159 -15.35 11.99 1.43
CA PHE A 159 -16.14 11.34 2.49
C PHE A 159 -15.65 11.67 3.90
N GLY A 160 -14.44 12.22 4.05
CA GLY A 160 -13.80 12.51 5.35
C GLY A 160 -14.59 13.42 6.27
N GLY A 161 -15.29 14.40 5.71
CA GLY A 161 -16.14 15.33 6.48
C GLY A 161 -17.36 14.67 7.14
N ILE A 162 -17.74 13.45 6.71
CA ILE A 162 -18.96 12.77 7.19
C ILE A 162 -18.65 11.79 8.33
N PHE A 163 -17.47 11.18 8.35
CA PHE A 163 -17.19 10.02 9.22
C PHE A 163 -16.01 10.17 10.20
N GLY A 164 -15.11 11.13 10.00
CA GLY A 164 -14.03 11.48 10.93
C GLY A 164 -13.37 10.29 11.66
N ARG A 165 -13.17 10.45 12.98
CA ARG A 165 -12.50 9.49 13.89
C ARG A 165 -13.02 8.04 13.83
N ARG A 166 -14.29 7.83 13.44
CA ARG A 166 -14.86 6.46 13.33
C ARG A 166 -14.26 5.66 12.17
N LEU A 167 -13.86 6.33 11.10
CA LEU A 167 -13.21 5.67 9.96
C LEU A 167 -11.75 5.33 10.25
N ASP A 168 -11.05 6.14 11.03
CA ASP A 168 -9.68 5.83 11.47
C ASP A 168 -9.68 4.57 12.36
N ALA A 169 -10.65 4.46 13.27
CA ALA A 169 -10.84 3.25 14.07
C ALA A 169 -11.18 2.02 13.22
N LEU A 170 -12.08 2.16 12.25
CA LEU A 170 -12.43 1.07 11.33
C LEU A 170 -11.24 0.68 10.45
N GLY A 171 -10.49 1.65 9.93
CA GLY A 171 -9.27 1.40 9.17
C GLY A 171 -8.24 0.62 9.99
N GLY A 172 -8.00 1.04 11.24
CA GLY A 172 -7.11 0.34 12.16
C GLY A 172 -7.54 -1.11 12.43
N VAL A 173 -8.83 -1.34 12.69
CA VAL A 173 -9.38 -2.69 12.90
C VAL A 173 -9.23 -3.57 11.65
N VAL A 174 -9.50 -3.02 10.46
CA VAL A 174 -9.35 -3.75 9.19
C VAL A 174 -7.89 -4.13 8.95
N LEU A 175 -6.94 -3.21 9.17
CA LEU A 175 -5.52 -3.48 9.01
C LEU A 175 -5.01 -4.53 9.99
N ILE A 176 -5.44 -4.47 11.25
CA ILE A 176 -5.12 -5.50 12.26
C ILE A 176 -5.72 -6.86 11.85
N GLY A 177 -6.99 -6.86 11.40
CA GLY A 177 -7.65 -8.07 10.92
C GLY A 177 -6.91 -8.70 9.74
N LEU A 178 -6.44 -7.87 8.81
CA LEU A 178 -5.63 -8.31 7.65
C LEU A 178 -4.28 -8.87 8.10
N ALA A 179 -3.60 -8.20 9.04
CA ALA A 179 -2.34 -8.66 9.61
C ALA A 179 -2.47 -10.06 10.25
N VAL A 180 -3.51 -10.24 11.07
CA VAL A 180 -3.79 -11.53 11.72
C VAL A 180 -4.15 -12.60 10.69
N LYS A 181 -4.99 -12.25 9.69
CA LYS A 181 -5.36 -13.18 8.61
C LYS A 181 -4.10 -13.64 7.87
N THR A 182 -3.25 -12.72 7.43
CA THR A 182 -2.01 -13.04 6.71
C THR A 182 -1.10 -13.96 7.52
N LEU A 183 -0.99 -13.70 8.83
CA LEU A 183 -0.19 -14.55 9.71
C LEU A 183 -0.78 -15.97 9.85
N VAL A 184 -2.10 -16.09 9.99
CA VAL A 184 -2.78 -17.40 10.17
C VAL A 184 -2.79 -18.23 8.89
N GLU A 185 -2.85 -17.60 7.72
CA GLU A 185 -2.82 -18.31 6.43
C GLU A 185 -1.44 -18.89 6.09
N HIS A 186 -0.37 -18.42 6.76
CA HIS A 186 1.02 -18.83 6.50
C HIS A 186 1.70 -19.54 7.67
N LEU A 187 0.97 -19.84 8.76
CA LEU A 187 1.37 -20.72 9.86
C LEU A 187 0.85 -22.15 9.66
#